data_74635cc152325c81267a6da85b6c163e
#
_entry.id   74635cc152325c81267a6da85b6c163e
#
_cell.length_a   1.000
_cell.length_b   1.000
_cell.length_c   1.000
_cell.angle_alpha   90.00
_cell.angle_beta   90.00
_cell.angle_gamma   90.00
#
_symmetry.space_group_name_H-M   'P 1'
#
loop_
_entity.id
_entity.type
_entity.pdbx_description
1 polymer ?
#
loop_
_entity_poly.entity_id
_entity_poly.type
_entity_poly.pdbx_seq_one_letter_code
_entity_poly.pdbx_strand_id
1 'polypeptide(L)'
;TLMKSRNISGVPVVEDNGKLVGILTNRDVRFASNMGQPVSELMTWENLVTVENSVDSDEAKRLLHHHRIEKLLVTDGEGRCTGLITVKDIEKAKLHPDACKDEQGRLRVAAATSVGDSGFERAEALIDAECDVIVVDTAHGHSEGVLASVNRIKKISNQTQIIAGNVATGEGARALIDSGADAVKIGIGPGSICTTRIVAGVGVPQLTAVMEADAVCRELDVPAIADGGIKFSGDLAKAIAAGASCAMIGSLLAGTD
;
A
#
# COMPACT_ATOMS: atom_id res chain seq x y z
N THR A 1 -21.01 -0.33 17.49
CA THR A 1 -20.15 -1.45 17.86
C THR A 1 -19.02 -1.61 16.84
N LEU A 2 -17.88 -2.17 17.24
CA LEU A 2 -16.64 -2.28 16.44
C LEU A 2 -16.88 -2.87 15.03
N MET A 3 -17.60 -3.99 14.94
CA MET A 3 -17.85 -4.64 13.63
C MET A 3 -18.59 -3.73 12.65
N LYS A 4 -19.59 -2.98 13.12
CA LYS A 4 -20.36 -2.06 12.27
C LYS A 4 -19.52 -0.83 11.88
N SER A 5 -18.77 -0.25 12.82
CA SER A 5 -17.93 0.94 12.53
C SER A 5 -16.74 0.62 11.60
N ARG A 6 -16.25 -0.62 11.59
CA ARG A 6 -15.14 -1.07 10.75
C ARG A 6 -15.58 -1.86 9.51
N ASN A 7 -16.89 -2.01 9.30
CA ASN A 7 -17.48 -2.78 8.19
C ASN A 7 -16.91 -4.21 8.09
N ILE A 8 -16.71 -4.87 9.24
CA ILE A 8 -16.21 -6.24 9.33
C ILE A 8 -17.29 -7.18 9.84
N SER A 9 -17.26 -8.45 9.42
CA SER A 9 -18.30 -9.42 9.69
C SER A 9 -17.93 -10.45 10.77
N GLY A 10 -16.76 -10.33 11.37
CA GLY A 10 -16.34 -11.20 12.47
C GLY A 10 -15.01 -10.75 13.04
N VAL A 11 -14.79 -11.08 14.31
CA VAL A 11 -13.61 -10.69 15.09
C VAL A 11 -13.16 -11.90 15.91
N PRO A 12 -11.88 -12.32 15.82
CA PRO A 12 -11.31 -13.27 16.79
C PRO A 12 -11.37 -12.68 18.21
N VAL A 13 -11.63 -13.53 19.18
CA VAL A 13 -11.62 -13.17 20.59
C VAL A 13 -10.41 -13.84 21.24
N VAL A 14 -9.57 -13.04 21.89
CA VAL A 14 -8.32 -13.48 22.49
C VAL A 14 -8.24 -13.04 23.96
N GLU A 15 -7.45 -13.73 24.74
CA GLU A 15 -7.01 -13.30 26.07
C GLU A 15 -5.93 -12.22 25.97
N ASP A 16 -5.57 -11.59 27.08
CA ASP A 16 -4.54 -10.53 27.16
C ASP A 16 -3.16 -11.00 26.63
N ASN A 17 -2.86 -12.28 26.72
CA ASN A 17 -1.65 -12.91 26.18
C ASN A 17 -1.72 -13.23 24.68
N GLY A 18 -2.83 -12.89 24.01
CA GLY A 18 -3.08 -13.17 22.59
C GLY A 18 -3.63 -14.57 22.29
N LYS A 19 -3.83 -15.43 23.30
CA LYS A 19 -4.37 -16.79 23.10
C LYS A 19 -5.80 -16.74 22.59
N LEU A 20 -6.07 -17.50 21.54
CA LEU A 20 -7.39 -17.58 20.92
C LEU A 20 -8.38 -18.30 21.85
N VAL A 21 -9.52 -17.67 22.13
CA VAL A 21 -10.60 -18.24 22.97
C VAL A 21 -11.94 -18.30 22.25
N GLY A 22 -12.10 -17.63 21.12
CA GLY A 22 -13.36 -17.67 20.36
C GLY A 22 -13.36 -16.83 19.12
N ILE A 23 -14.50 -16.80 18.45
CA ILE A 23 -14.79 -15.87 17.36
C ILE A 23 -16.20 -15.29 17.51
N LEU A 24 -16.34 -14.00 17.31
CA LEU A 24 -17.62 -13.31 17.27
C LEU A 24 -17.93 -12.88 15.84
N THR A 25 -19.05 -13.30 15.29
CA THR A 25 -19.48 -13.00 13.92
C THR A 25 -20.82 -12.25 13.89
N ASN A 26 -21.17 -11.70 12.72
CA ASN A 26 -22.48 -11.09 12.52
C ASN A 26 -23.65 -12.07 12.77
N ARG A 27 -23.41 -13.37 12.64
CA ARG A 27 -24.42 -14.42 12.94
C ARG A 27 -24.71 -14.47 14.43
N ASP A 28 -23.68 -14.39 15.26
CA ASP A 28 -23.77 -14.50 16.72
C ASP A 28 -24.49 -13.29 17.33
N VAL A 29 -24.26 -12.09 16.78
CA VAL A 29 -24.86 -10.85 17.28
C VAL A 29 -26.17 -10.46 16.61
N ARG A 30 -26.64 -11.20 15.60
CA ARG A 30 -27.82 -10.83 14.80
C ARG A 30 -29.09 -10.61 15.62
N PHE A 31 -29.28 -11.41 16.66
CA PHE A 31 -30.45 -11.39 17.52
C PHE A 31 -30.14 -10.96 18.96
N ALA A 32 -28.94 -10.46 19.21
CA ALA A 32 -28.58 -9.96 20.54
C ALA A 32 -29.41 -8.71 20.88
N SER A 33 -30.22 -8.82 21.92
CA SER A 33 -31.08 -7.74 22.42
C SER A 33 -30.38 -6.85 23.45
N ASN A 34 -29.38 -7.37 24.15
CA ASN A 34 -28.62 -6.65 25.15
C ASN A 34 -27.21 -6.30 24.63
N MET A 35 -26.99 -5.04 24.28
CA MET A 35 -25.70 -4.56 23.78
C MET A 35 -24.61 -4.44 24.85
N GLY A 36 -24.96 -4.55 26.12
CA GLY A 36 -24.01 -4.57 27.26
C GLY A 36 -23.60 -5.98 27.68
N GLN A 37 -24.08 -7.00 27.01
CA GLN A 37 -23.77 -8.39 27.27
C GLN A 37 -22.28 -8.71 26.99
N PRO A 38 -21.58 -9.48 27.83
CA PRO A 38 -20.21 -9.91 27.59
C PRO A 38 -20.06 -10.69 26.27
N VAL A 39 -18.95 -10.46 25.55
CA VAL A 39 -18.66 -11.15 24.29
C VAL A 39 -18.59 -12.67 24.47
N SER A 40 -18.10 -13.14 25.62
CA SER A 40 -18.02 -14.55 26.00
C SER A 40 -19.35 -15.30 25.99
N GLU A 41 -20.47 -14.60 26.16
CA GLU A 41 -21.81 -15.20 26.13
C GLU A 41 -22.39 -15.32 24.71
N LEU A 42 -21.78 -14.61 23.74
CA LEU A 42 -22.26 -14.57 22.35
C LEU A 42 -21.32 -15.28 21.38
N MET A 43 -20.01 -15.31 21.68
CA MET A 43 -19.00 -15.86 20.78
C MET A 43 -19.12 -17.38 20.62
N THR A 44 -18.73 -17.85 19.45
CA THR A 44 -18.46 -19.29 19.25
C THR A 44 -17.09 -19.60 19.85
N TRP A 45 -17.02 -20.57 20.77
CA TRP A 45 -15.80 -21.00 21.48
C TRP A 45 -15.54 -22.50 21.38
N GLU A 46 -16.57 -23.28 21.09
CA GLU A 46 -16.42 -24.73 20.88
C GLU A 46 -16.09 -25.04 19.41
N ASN A 47 -15.28 -26.08 19.21
CA ASN A 47 -14.93 -26.60 17.88
C ASN A 47 -14.38 -25.53 16.92
N LEU A 48 -13.56 -24.62 17.42
CA LEU A 48 -12.89 -23.65 16.59
C LEU A 48 -12.00 -24.33 15.56
N VAL A 49 -12.16 -23.99 14.30
CA VAL A 49 -11.30 -24.48 13.22
C VAL A 49 -10.15 -23.50 13.08
N THR A 50 -8.94 -23.99 13.35
CA THR A 50 -7.70 -23.20 13.29
C THR A 50 -6.71 -23.82 12.32
N VAL A 51 -5.82 -23.00 11.79
CA VAL A 51 -4.68 -23.40 10.96
C VAL A 51 -3.44 -22.63 11.41
N GLU A 52 -2.27 -23.12 11.02
CA GLU A 52 -1.02 -22.39 11.21
C GLU A 52 -0.76 -21.39 10.07
N ASN A 53 0.16 -20.45 10.29
CA ASN A 53 0.53 -19.40 9.31
C ASN A 53 0.99 -19.96 7.95
N SER A 54 1.44 -21.21 7.90
CA SER A 54 1.95 -21.88 6.70
C SER A 54 0.87 -22.55 5.83
N VAL A 55 -0.42 -22.43 6.18
CA VAL A 55 -1.50 -23.07 5.41
C VAL A 55 -1.55 -22.51 3.97
N ASP A 56 -1.61 -23.42 3.00
CA ASP A 56 -1.80 -23.02 1.60
C ASP A 56 -3.27 -22.65 1.30
N SER A 57 -3.47 -21.93 0.19
CA SER A 57 -4.79 -21.43 -0.21
C SER A 57 -5.81 -22.56 -0.51
N ASP A 58 -5.36 -23.69 -1.04
CA ASP A 58 -6.26 -24.79 -1.42
C ASP A 58 -6.70 -25.56 -0.19
N GLU A 59 -5.81 -25.77 0.77
CA GLU A 59 -6.16 -26.38 2.05
C GLU A 59 -7.07 -25.46 2.88
N ALA A 60 -6.78 -24.16 2.94
CA ALA A 60 -7.66 -23.20 3.60
C ALA A 60 -9.08 -23.22 2.99
N LYS A 61 -9.19 -23.25 1.66
CA LYS A 61 -10.46 -23.38 0.94
C LYS A 61 -11.19 -24.69 1.25
N ARG A 62 -10.46 -25.80 1.30
CA ARG A 62 -11.00 -27.12 1.64
C ARG A 62 -11.59 -27.13 3.05
N LEU A 63 -10.89 -26.54 4.02
CA LEU A 63 -11.34 -26.45 5.41
C LEU A 63 -12.57 -25.53 5.55
N LEU A 64 -12.56 -24.35 4.92
CA LEU A 64 -13.72 -23.45 4.90
C LEU A 64 -14.97 -24.14 4.34
N HIS A 65 -14.83 -24.90 3.23
CA HIS A 65 -15.93 -25.64 2.63
C HIS A 65 -16.39 -26.82 3.48
N HIS A 66 -15.45 -27.62 3.99
CA HIS A 66 -15.76 -28.83 4.79
C HIS A 66 -16.52 -28.46 6.06
N HIS A 67 -16.07 -27.43 6.77
CA HIS A 67 -16.69 -26.97 8.00
C HIS A 67 -17.86 -25.99 7.78
N ARG A 68 -18.12 -25.59 6.52
CA ARG A 68 -19.17 -24.62 6.14
C ARG A 68 -19.04 -23.29 6.89
N ILE A 69 -17.80 -22.81 7.04
CA ILE A 69 -17.47 -21.56 7.69
C ILE A 69 -16.94 -20.54 6.66
N GLU A 70 -17.09 -19.26 6.94
CA GLU A 70 -16.61 -18.18 6.08
C GLU A 70 -15.27 -17.61 6.54
N LYS A 71 -14.81 -18.00 7.73
CA LYS A 71 -13.63 -17.47 8.38
C LYS A 71 -12.85 -18.58 9.04
N LEU A 72 -11.56 -18.64 8.74
CA LEU A 72 -10.63 -19.62 9.29
C LEU A 72 -9.60 -18.86 10.14
N LEU A 73 -9.50 -19.24 11.38
CA LEU A 73 -8.61 -18.62 12.37
C LEU A 73 -7.18 -19.11 12.17
N VAL A 74 -6.23 -18.19 12.17
CA VAL A 74 -4.81 -18.54 12.06
C VAL A 74 -4.15 -18.37 13.42
N THR A 75 -3.42 -19.39 13.86
CA THR A 75 -2.73 -19.40 15.15
C THR A 75 -1.26 -19.79 14.97
N ASP A 76 -0.43 -19.38 15.91
CA ASP A 76 0.94 -19.88 16.05
C ASP A 76 0.97 -21.21 16.84
N GLY A 77 2.18 -21.78 17.01
CA GLY A 77 2.39 -23.03 17.76
C GLY A 77 2.04 -22.96 19.26
N GLU A 78 1.79 -21.76 19.79
CA GLU A 78 1.35 -21.52 21.17
C GLU A 78 -0.16 -21.26 21.28
N GLY A 79 -0.88 -21.31 20.16
CA GLY A 79 -2.32 -21.06 20.08
C GLY A 79 -2.71 -19.59 20.16
N ARG A 80 -1.77 -18.66 19.93
CA ARG A 80 -2.08 -17.23 19.82
C ARG A 80 -2.60 -16.91 18.44
N CYS A 81 -3.64 -16.07 18.38
CA CYS A 81 -4.22 -15.64 17.12
C CYS A 81 -3.27 -14.70 16.37
N THR A 82 -2.81 -15.11 15.19
CA THR A 82 -1.91 -14.37 14.33
C THR A 82 -2.60 -13.83 13.08
N GLY A 83 -3.79 -14.36 12.74
CA GLY A 83 -4.51 -13.91 11.55
C GLY A 83 -5.90 -14.50 11.38
N LEU A 84 -6.51 -14.14 10.27
CA LEU A 84 -7.83 -14.59 9.85
C LEU A 84 -7.87 -14.70 8.32
N ILE A 85 -8.22 -15.87 7.80
CA ILE A 85 -8.45 -16.10 6.37
C ILE A 85 -9.96 -16.15 6.12
N THR A 86 -10.44 -15.44 5.12
CA THR A 86 -11.86 -15.46 4.76
C THR A 86 -12.08 -15.98 3.34
N VAL A 87 -13.31 -16.44 3.05
CA VAL A 87 -13.71 -16.79 1.68
C VAL A 87 -13.47 -15.64 0.71
N LYS A 88 -13.74 -14.40 1.16
CA LYS A 88 -13.52 -13.20 0.34
C LYS A 88 -12.05 -12.98 -0.02
N ASP A 89 -11.11 -13.31 0.86
CA ASP A 89 -9.68 -13.18 0.57
C ASP A 89 -9.26 -14.14 -0.53
N ILE A 90 -9.77 -15.38 -0.48
CA ILE A 90 -9.52 -16.40 -1.51
C ILE A 90 -10.15 -16.00 -2.86
N GLU A 91 -11.39 -15.50 -2.84
CA GLU A 91 -12.07 -15.03 -4.06
C GLU A 91 -11.33 -13.84 -4.68
N LYS A 92 -10.94 -12.85 -3.88
CA LYS A 92 -10.17 -11.69 -4.34
C LYS A 92 -8.80 -12.07 -4.88
N ALA A 93 -8.13 -13.04 -4.26
CA ALA A 93 -6.84 -13.53 -4.77
C ALA A 93 -6.96 -14.14 -6.17
N LYS A 94 -8.10 -14.80 -6.47
CA LYS A 94 -8.38 -15.33 -7.81
C LYS A 94 -8.77 -14.26 -8.83
N LEU A 95 -9.55 -13.27 -8.39
CA LEU A 95 -10.01 -12.18 -9.26
C LEU A 95 -8.88 -11.20 -9.59
N HIS A 96 -7.91 -11.05 -8.68
CA HIS A 96 -6.82 -10.10 -8.79
C HIS A 96 -5.46 -10.79 -8.53
N PRO A 97 -5.03 -11.72 -9.40
CA PRO A 97 -3.79 -12.48 -9.20
C PRO A 97 -2.54 -11.58 -9.22
N ASP A 98 -2.59 -10.49 -10.00
CA ASP A 98 -1.47 -9.56 -10.19
C ASP A 98 -1.48 -8.39 -9.19
N ALA A 99 -2.33 -8.41 -8.16
CA ALA A 99 -2.34 -7.38 -7.14
C ALA A 99 -1.02 -7.35 -6.38
N CYS A 100 -0.42 -6.16 -6.25
CA CYS A 100 0.84 -5.96 -5.54
C CYS A 100 0.63 -6.16 -4.05
N LYS A 101 1.14 -7.27 -3.51
CA LYS A 101 0.98 -7.67 -2.12
C LYS A 101 2.32 -7.86 -1.43
N ASP A 102 2.30 -7.73 -0.12
CA ASP A 102 3.42 -8.10 0.75
C ASP A 102 3.43 -9.63 1.01
N GLU A 103 4.41 -10.09 1.78
CA GLU A 103 4.56 -11.52 2.13
C GLU A 103 3.41 -12.06 2.99
N GLN A 104 2.63 -11.18 3.62
CA GLN A 104 1.45 -11.52 4.42
C GLN A 104 0.14 -11.47 3.60
N GLY A 105 0.24 -11.19 2.29
CA GLY A 105 -0.90 -11.09 1.40
C GLY A 105 -1.70 -9.78 1.50
N ARG A 106 -1.19 -8.76 2.19
CA ARG A 106 -1.80 -7.42 2.27
C ARG A 106 -1.39 -6.61 1.04
N LEU A 107 -2.28 -5.75 0.56
CA LEU A 107 -1.94 -4.80 -0.50
C LEU A 107 -0.83 -3.86 -0.04
N ARG A 108 0.22 -3.71 -0.84
CA ARG A 108 1.25 -2.71 -0.58
C ARG A 108 0.69 -1.32 -0.70
N VAL A 109 1.08 -0.45 0.22
CA VAL A 109 0.60 0.94 0.31
C VAL A 109 1.76 1.92 0.26
N ALA A 110 1.52 3.05 -0.40
CA ALA A 110 2.43 4.17 -0.44
C ALA A 110 1.76 5.40 0.14
N ALA A 111 2.50 6.20 0.90
CA ALA A 111 1.99 7.44 1.47
C ALA A 111 2.95 8.61 1.24
N ALA A 112 2.38 9.76 0.86
CA ALA A 112 3.14 10.96 0.58
C ALA A 112 3.56 11.69 1.83
N THR A 113 4.76 12.27 1.78
CA THR A 113 5.26 13.24 2.74
C THR A 113 5.84 14.46 2.03
N SER A 114 6.02 15.54 2.78
CA SER A 114 6.67 16.77 2.33
C SER A 114 8.12 16.83 2.78
N VAL A 115 8.77 17.96 2.55
CA VAL A 115 10.13 18.25 3.01
C VAL A 115 10.15 18.94 4.40
N GLY A 116 11.31 19.02 5.02
CA GLY A 116 11.52 19.67 6.31
C GLY A 116 11.11 18.78 7.50
N ASP A 117 11.08 19.38 8.69
CA ASP A 117 10.86 18.64 9.94
C ASP A 117 9.46 18.02 10.03
N SER A 118 8.42 18.73 9.66
CA SER A 118 7.05 18.20 9.65
C SER A 118 6.87 17.04 8.67
N GLY A 119 7.55 17.09 7.53
CA GLY A 119 7.57 16.00 6.56
C GLY A 119 8.31 14.77 7.13
N PHE A 120 9.37 15.00 7.85
CA PHE A 120 10.13 13.94 8.47
C PHE A 120 9.35 13.25 9.62
N GLU A 121 8.75 14.02 10.53
CA GLU A 121 7.88 13.48 11.60
C GLU A 121 6.73 12.64 11.02
N ARG A 122 6.14 13.10 9.89
CA ARG A 122 5.13 12.32 9.19
C ARG A 122 5.70 11.03 8.61
N ALA A 123 6.92 11.05 8.04
CA ALA A 123 7.56 9.84 7.52
C ALA A 123 7.83 8.83 8.64
N GLU A 124 8.31 9.26 9.81
CA GLU A 124 8.49 8.40 10.98
C GLU A 124 7.16 7.72 11.39
N ALA A 125 6.09 8.50 11.53
CA ALA A 125 4.77 7.96 11.88
C ALA A 125 4.21 6.97 10.82
N LEU A 126 4.51 7.19 9.54
CA LEU A 126 4.12 6.27 8.46
C LEU A 126 4.93 4.97 8.49
N ILE A 127 6.22 5.05 8.80
CA ILE A 127 7.10 3.87 8.96
C ILE A 127 6.63 3.06 10.19
N ASP A 128 6.34 3.70 11.30
CA ASP A 128 5.79 3.06 12.51
C ASP A 128 4.42 2.39 12.25
N ALA A 129 3.65 2.93 11.31
CA ALA A 129 2.39 2.35 10.85
C ALA A 129 2.56 1.25 9.78
N GLU A 130 3.80 0.78 9.54
CA GLU A 130 4.13 -0.27 8.55
C GLU A 130 3.75 0.11 7.10
N CYS A 131 3.88 1.37 6.72
CA CYS A 131 3.72 1.80 5.33
C CYS A 131 4.88 1.26 4.48
N ASP A 132 4.57 0.59 3.38
CA ASP A 132 5.60 -0.06 2.53
C ASP A 132 6.50 0.94 1.80
N VAL A 133 5.91 2.07 1.38
CA VAL A 133 6.61 3.05 0.54
C VAL A 133 6.32 4.48 1.01
N ILE A 134 7.36 5.25 1.23
CA ILE A 134 7.25 6.69 1.47
C ILE A 134 7.48 7.45 0.16
N VAL A 135 6.58 8.36 -0.18
CA VAL A 135 6.70 9.19 -1.38
C VAL A 135 7.06 10.61 -0.98
N VAL A 136 8.30 11.03 -1.21
CA VAL A 136 8.71 12.44 -1.07
C VAL A 136 8.23 13.19 -2.31
N ASP A 137 7.04 13.79 -2.20
CA ASP A 137 6.30 14.36 -3.33
C ASP A 137 6.39 15.88 -3.33
N THR A 138 6.99 16.44 -4.37
CA THR A 138 7.20 17.88 -4.52
C THR A 138 7.05 18.36 -5.96
N ALA A 139 6.74 19.63 -6.12
CA ALA A 139 6.68 20.27 -7.44
C ALA A 139 8.05 20.39 -8.12
N HIS A 140 9.15 20.34 -7.35
CA HIS A 140 10.53 20.41 -7.85
C HIS A 140 11.44 19.51 -7.02
N GLY A 141 11.59 18.27 -7.49
CA GLY A 141 12.37 17.23 -6.80
C GLY A 141 13.87 17.50 -6.76
N HIS A 142 14.42 18.21 -7.74
CA HIS A 142 15.84 18.56 -7.80
C HIS A 142 16.13 19.83 -6.98
N SER A 143 15.81 19.81 -5.68
CA SER A 143 16.13 20.88 -4.74
C SER A 143 16.83 20.31 -3.50
N GLU A 144 17.69 21.12 -2.87
CA GLU A 144 18.45 20.70 -1.66
C GLU A 144 17.54 20.16 -0.55
N GLY A 145 16.40 20.80 -0.32
CA GLY A 145 15.45 20.37 0.71
C GLY A 145 14.88 18.98 0.45
N VAL A 146 14.63 18.63 -0.82
CA VAL A 146 14.16 17.30 -1.20
C VAL A 146 15.26 16.26 -1.03
N LEU A 147 16.46 16.52 -1.56
CA LEU A 147 17.61 15.64 -1.44
C LEU A 147 17.97 15.34 0.02
N ALA A 148 17.98 16.38 0.86
CA ALA A 148 18.21 16.26 2.29
C ALA A 148 17.11 15.42 2.98
N SER A 149 15.84 15.61 2.62
CA SER A 149 14.72 14.85 3.18
C SER A 149 14.79 13.38 2.80
N VAL A 150 15.05 13.04 1.53
CA VAL A 150 15.26 11.66 1.07
C VAL A 150 16.38 10.99 1.86
N ASN A 151 17.54 11.62 1.97
CA ASN A 151 18.69 11.09 2.70
C ASN A 151 18.38 10.90 4.19
N ARG A 152 17.65 11.82 4.81
CA ARG A 152 17.26 11.74 6.22
C ARG A 152 16.30 10.58 6.47
N ILE A 153 15.29 10.40 5.63
CA ILE A 153 14.31 9.31 5.75
C ILE A 153 15.00 7.96 5.50
N LYS A 154 15.89 7.86 4.50
CA LYS A 154 16.60 6.61 4.21
C LYS A 154 17.44 6.11 5.37
N LYS A 155 17.95 7.00 6.21
CA LYS A 155 18.76 6.66 7.39
C LYS A 155 17.96 6.02 8.54
N ILE A 156 16.67 6.23 8.62
CA ILE A 156 15.83 5.68 9.70
C ILE A 156 15.24 4.31 9.37
N SER A 157 15.13 3.95 8.09
CA SER A 157 14.63 2.64 7.68
C SER A 157 15.32 2.14 6.41
N ASN A 158 15.91 0.95 6.51
CA ASN A 158 16.46 0.23 5.36
C ASN A 158 15.41 -0.67 4.67
N GLN A 159 14.25 -0.87 5.28
CA GLN A 159 13.19 -1.74 4.77
C GLN A 159 12.16 -0.96 3.96
N THR A 160 11.82 0.26 4.39
CA THR A 160 10.86 1.12 3.70
C THR A 160 11.48 1.68 2.43
N GLN A 161 10.80 1.52 1.30
CA GLN A 161 11.22 2.05 0.02
C GLN A 161 10.86 3.54 -0.09
N ILE A 162 11.70 4.32 -0.76
CA ILE A 162 11.49 5.76 -0.96
C ILE A 162 11.33 6.07 -2.43
N ILE A 163 10.16 6.56 -2.80
CA ILE A 163 9.93 7.20 -4.10
C ILE A 163 10.15 8.70 -3.92
N ALA A 164 10.94 9.32 -4.78
CA ALA A 164 11.15 10.76 -4.72
C ALA A 164 10.88 11.45 -6.06
N GLY A 165 10.36 12.67 -6.02
CA GLY A 165 10.07 13.47 -7.20
C GLY A 165 9.34 14.78 -6.88
N ASN A 166 8.90 15.53 -7.91
CA ASN A 166 9.02 15.16 -9.31
C ASN A 166 10.23 15.81 -9.97
N VAL A 167 10.79 15.10 -10.91
CA VAL A 167 11.86 15.60 -11.78
C VAL A 167 11.49 15.44 -13.26
N ALA A 168 12.23 16.10 -14.15
CA ALA A 168 12.02 16.00 -15.60
C ALA A 168 13.34 15.89 -16.39
N THR A 169 14.46 15.72 -15.68
CA THR A 169 15.82 15.66 -16.30
C THR A 169 16.61 14.50 -15.73
N GLY A 170 17.60 14.00 -16.47
CA GLY A 170 18.51 12.98 -16.00
C GLY A 170 19.36 13.42 -14.80
N GLU A 171 19.76 14.71 -14.76
CA GLU A 171 20.50 15.25 -13.61
C GLU A 171 19.67 15.21 -12.33
N GLY A 172 18.40 15.59 -12.42
CA GLY A 172 17.48 15.52 -11.29
C GLY A 172 17.25 14.08 -10.82
N ALA A 173 17.10 13.14 -11.75
CA ALA A 173 16.98 11.72 -11.44
C ALA A 173 18.22 11.21 -10.70
N ARG A 174 19.42 11.51 -11.21
CA ARG A 174 20.69 11.12 -10.57
C ARG A 174 20.80 11.69 -9.15
N ALA A 175 20.49 12.98 -8.96
CA ALA A 175 20.58 13.59 -7.64
C ALA A 175 19.67 12.94 -6.60
N LEU A 176 18.45 12.54 -7.00
CA LEU A 176 17.52 11.82 -6.13
C LEU A 176 18.02 10.43 -5.78
N ILE A 177 18.54 9.68 -6.75
CA ILE A 177 19.12 8.34 -6.55
C ILE A 177 20.33 8.40 -5.63
N ASP A 178 21.25 9.33 -5.88
CA ASP A 178 22.44 9.53 -5.04
C ASP A 178 22.08 9.91 -3.59
N SER A 179 20.90 10.51 -3.39
CA SER A 179 20.37 10.83 -2.06
C SER A 179 19.69 9.64 -1.37
N GLY A 180 19.50 8.52 -2.07
CA GLY A 180 18.94 7.27 -1.51
C GLY A 180 17.50 6.97 -1.93
N ALA A 181 16.97 7.58 -3.00
CA ALA A 181 15.69 7.21 -3.57
C ALA A 181 15.77 5.82 -4.21
N ASP A 182 14.77 4.97 -3.90
CA ASP A 182 14.64 3.62 -4.49
C ASP A 182 13.83 3.63 -5.80
N ALA A 183 13.09 4.72 -6.06
CA ALA A 183 12.44 4.97 -7.34
C ALA A 183 12.30 6.48 -7.59
N VAL A 184 12.29 6.87 -8.87
CA VAL A 184 12.20 8.27 -9.28
C VAL A 184 10.83 8.56 -9.92
N LYS A 185 10.14 9.57 -9.41
CA LYS A 185 8.86 10.03 -9.94
C LYS A 185 9.06 11.20 -10.91
N ILE A 186 8.60 11.03 -12.16
CA ILE A 186 8.91 11.87 -13.30
C ILE A 186 7.68 12.57 -13.81
N GLY A 187 7.74 13.89 -13.93
CA GLY A 187 6.68 14.70 -14.51
C GLY A 187 6.58 16.08 -13.88
N ILE A 188 6.85 17.12 -14.67
CA ILE A 188 6.70 18.52 -14.28
C ILE A 188 5.63 19.18 -15.14
N GLY A 189 4.45 19.41 -14.53
CA GLY A 189 3.33 20.10 -15.15
C GLY A 189 2.36 19.28 -16.01
N PRO A 190 2.47 17.93 -16.18
CA PRO A 190 1.57 17.19 -17.07
C PRO A 190 0.21 16.83 -16.44
N GLY A 191 0.09 16.91 -15.10
CA GLY A 191 -1.12 16.50 -14.38
C GLY A 191 -2.35 17.35 -14.74
N SER A 192 -3.54 16.75 -14.74
CA SER A 192 -4.80 17.41 -15.10
C SER A 192 -5.14 18.57 -14.17
N ILE A 193 -4.78 18.45 -12.88
CA ILE A 193 -5.02 19.48 -11.86
C ILE A 193 -3.78 20.38 -11.64
N CYS A 194 -2.67 20.11 -12.34
CA CYS A 194 -1.41 20.82 -12.12
C CYS A 194 -1.48 22.25 -12.67
N THR A 195 -1.20 23.22 -11.81
CA THR A 195 -1.18 24.63 -12.15
C THR A 195 0.23 25.16 -12.46
N THR A 196 1.28 24.35 -12.33
CA THR A 196 2.68 24.77 -12.49
C THR A 196 2.94 25.42 -13.84
N ARG A 197 2.40 24.86 -14.93
CA ARG A 197 2.55 25.45 -16.28
C ARG A 197 1.89 26.81 -16.40
N ILE A 198 0.75 26.99 -15.75
CA ILE A 198 -0.04 28.23 -15.83
C ILE A 198 0.55 29.32 -14.94
N VAL A 199 0.89 28.96 -13.69
CA VAL A 199 1.34 29.91 -12.67
C VAL A 199 2.82 30.23 -12.82
N ALA A 200 3.66 29.20 -13.00
CA ALA A 200 5.12 29.36 -13.06
C ALA A 200 5.68 29.36 -14.49
N GLY A 201 4.86 28.99 -15.49
CA GLY A 201 5.34 28.87 -16.88
C GLY A 201 6.31 27.70 -17.08
N VAL A 202 6.41 26.80 -16.12
CA VAL A 202 7.38 25.68 -16.12
C VAL A 202 6.67 24.36 -16.41
N GLY A 203 7.25 23.59 -17.31
CA GLY A 203 6.79 22.24 -17.64
C GLY A 203 7.64 21.60 -18.71
N VAL A 204 7.67 20.28 -18.72
CA VAL A 204 8.37 19.47 -19.72
C VAL A 204 7.36 18.53 -20.38
N PRO A 205 7.42 18.30 -21.71
CA PRO A 205 6.63 17.26 -22.35
C PRO A 205 6.92 15.91 -21.69
N GLN A 206 5.86 15.18 -21.30
CA GLN A 206 6.02 14.02 -20.40
C GLN A 206 6.89 12.92 -21.01
N LEU A 207 6.74 12.60 -22.28
CA LEU A 207 7.58 11.60 -22.95
C LEU A 207 9.06 11.98 -22.94
N THR A 208 9.38 13.25 -23.22
CA THR A 208 10.76 13.75 -23.14
C THR A 208 11.32 13.59 -21.73
N ALA A 209 10.56 14.01 -20.72
CA ALA A 209 10.97 13.90 -19.32
C ALA A 209 11.24 12.43 -18.92
N VAL A 210 10.35 11.50 -19.34
CA VAL A 210 10.51 10.07 -19.05
C VAL A 210 11.77 9.53 -19.73
N MET A 211 11.99 9.82 -21.01
CA MET A 211 13.15 9.31 -21.75
C MET A 211 14.48 9.83 -21.18
N GLU A 212 14.56 11.11 -20.80
CA GLU A 212 15.77 11.67 -20.22
C GLU A 212 16.09 11.12 -18.82
N ALA A 213 15.08 11.06 -17.96
CA ALA A 213 15.28 10.56 -16.61
C ALA A 213 15.49 9.03 -16.58
N ASP A 214 14.78 8.26 -17.42
CA ASP A 214 14.93 6.80 -17.53
C ASP A 214 16.34 6.39 -17.98
N ALA A 215 16.98 7.16 -18.85
CA ALA A 215 18.35 6.86 -19.26
C ALA A 215 19.31 6.73 -18.05
N VAL A 216 19.13 7.59 -17.03
CA VAL A 216 19.90 7.52 -15.77
C VAL A 216 19.35 6.44 -14.84
N CYS A 217 18.04 6.33 -14.71
CA CYS A 217 17.40 5.33 -13.87
C CYS A 217 17.81 3.91 -14.28
N ARG A 218 17.84 3.64 -15.58
CA ARG A 218 18.25 2.35 -16.14
C ARG A 218 19.74 2.06 -15.92
N GLU A 219 20.62 3.08 -16.06
CA GLU A 219 22.04 2.94 -15.77
C GLU A 219 22.30 2.50 -14.32
N LEU A 220 21.48 2.99 -13.39
CA LEU A 220 21.61 2.75 -11.95
C LEU A 220 20.67 1.67 -11.40
N ASP A 221 19.94 0.98 -12.26
CA ASP A 221 18.94 -0.07 -11.91
C ASP A 221 17.89 0.41 -10.92
N VAL A 222 17.39 1.65 -11.11
CA VAL A 222 16.36 2.26 -10.29
C VAL A 222 15.08 2.46 -11.12
N PRO A 223 13.88 2.06 -10.62
CA PRO A 223 12.63 2.21 -11.36
C PRO A 223 12.27 3.67 -11.63
N ALA A 224 11.79 3.93 -12.85
CA ALA A 224 11.22 5.21 -13.28
C ALA A 224 9.70 5.17 -13.26
N ILE A 225 9.04 6.16 -12.64
CA ILE A 225 7.58 6.26 -12.53
C ILE A 225 7.11 7.47 -13.33
N ALA A 226 6.34 7.24 -14.41
CA ALA A 226 5.72 8.31 -15.17
C ALA A 226 4.50 8.85 -14.44
N ASP A 227 4.56 10.10 -13.97
CA ASP A 227 3.50 10.73 -13.17
C ASP A 227 2.85 11.90 -13.92
N GLY A 228 1.57 11.75 -14.19
CA GLY A 228 0.72 12.77 -14.78
C GLY A 228 0.59 12.71 -16.32
N GLY A 229 -0.48 13.32 -16.82
CA GLY A 229 -0.77 13.41 -18.24
C GLY A 229 -1.40 12.18 -18.88
N ILE A 230 -1.63 11.12 -18.14
CA ILE A 230 -2.23 9.86 -18.61
C ILE A 230 -3.76 9.99 -18.56
N LYS A 231 -4.39 10.08 -19.73
CA LYS A 231 -5.84 10.20 -19.89
C LYS A 231 -6.46 8.98 -20.59
N PHE A 232 -5.68 8.27 -21.36
CA PHE A 232 -6.10 7.12 -22.14
C PHE A 232 -5.10 5.96 -21.98
N SER A 233 -5.55 4.74 -22.24
CA SER A 233 -4.70 3.54 -22.20
C SER A 233 -3.47 3.64 -23.10
N GLY A 234 -3.60 4.29 -24.25
CA GLY A 234 -2.48 4.55 -25.15
C GLY A 234 -1.40 5.46 -24.58
N ASP A 235 -1.74 6.36 -23.65
CA ASP A 235 -0.76 7.20 -22.98
C ASP A 235 0.09 6.39 -22.00
N LEU A 236 -0.53 5.43 -21.30
CA LEU A 236 0.19 4.47 -20.47
C LEU A 236 1.18 3.66 -21.30
N ALA A 237 0.72 3.10 -22.43
CA ALA A 237 1.57 2.33 -23.32
C ALA A 237 2.78 3.14 -23.83
N LYS A 238 2.58 4.42 -24.17
CA LYS A 238 3.68 5.32 -24.56
C LYS A 238 4.66 5.60 -23.43
N ALA A 239 4.17 5.79 -22.19
CA ALA A 239 5.03 6.01 -21.02
C ALA A 239 5.93 4.79 -20.76
N ILE A 240 5.38 3.59 -20.81
CA ILE A 240 6.14 2.34 -20.68
C ILE A 240 7.14 2.17 -21.85
N ALA A 241 6.70 2.43 -23.09
CA ALA A 241 7.59 2.37 -24.25
C ALA A 241 8.74 3.39 -24.19
N ALA A 242 8.53 4.53 -23.51
CA ALA A 242 9.55 5.54 -23.29
C ALA A 242 10.55 5.20 -22.17
N GLY A 243 10.32 4.09 -21.43
CA GLY A 243 11.21 3.56 -20.41
C GLY A 243 10.61 3.49 -19.00
N ALA A 244 9.46 4.10 -18.74
CA ALA A 244 8.88 4.04 -17.41
C ALA A 244 8.57 2.59 -16.98
N SER A 245 8.96 2.24 -15.75
CA SER A 245 8.66 0.94 -15.16
C SER A 245 7.19 0.80 -14.78
N CYS A 246 6.58 1.91 -14.37
CA CYS A 246 5.15 2.01 -14.05
C CYS A 246 4.67 3.46 -14.18
N ALA A 247 3.37 3.68 -13.96
CA ALA A 247 2.77 5.00 -14.04
C ALA A 247 1.94 5.34 -12.80
N MET A 248 1.97 6.60 -12.38
CA MET A 248 1.06 7.16 -11.39
C MET A 248 -0.12 7.80 -12.10
N ILE A 249 -1.31 7.31 -11.80
CA ILE A 249 -2.55 7.70 -12.47
C ILE A 249 -3.50 8.32 -11.44
N GLY A 250 -3.87 9.58 -11.68
CA GLY A 250 -4.83 10.30 -10.84
C GLY A 250 -6.21 10.40 -11.48
N SER A 251 -6.38 11.35 -12.42
CA SER A 251 -7.68 11.73 -12.97
C SER A 251 -8.44 10.62 -13.70
N LEU A 252 -7.76 9.63 -14.26
CA LEU A 252 -8.40 8.50 -14.94
C LEU A 252 -9.16 7.60 -13.96
N LEU A 253 -8.72 7.56 -12.69
CA LEU A 253 -9.32 6.77 -11.61
C LEU A 253 -10.16 7.62 -10.64
N ALA A 254 -10.15 8.94 -10.80
CA ALA A 254 -10.92 9.83 -9.93
C ALA A 254 -12.44 9.64 -10.15
N GLY A 255 -13.17 9.47 -9.04
CA GLY A 255 -14.63 9.24 -9.08
C GLY A 255 -15.04 7.79 -9.32
N THR A 256 -14.11 6.83 -9.25
CA THR A 256 -14.45 5.40 -9.16
C THR A 256 -14.80 5.03 -7.73
N ASP A 257 -15.69 4.03 -7.55
CA ASP A 257 -16.12 3.49 -6.24
C ASP A 257 -15.09 2.50 -5.67
#